data_3188798252456ebce24a93194f68126a
#
_entry.id   3188798252456ebce24a93194f68126a
#
_cell.length_a   1.000
_cell.length_b   1.000
_cell.length_c   1.000
_cell.angle_alpha   90.00
_cell.angle_beta   90.00
_cell.angle_gamma   90.00
#
_symmetry.space_group_name_H-M   'P 1'
#
loop_
_entity.id
_entity.type
_entity.pdbx_description
1 polymer ?
#
loop_
_entity_poly.entity_id
_entity_poly.type
_entity_poly.pdbx_seq_one_letter_code
_entity_poly.pdbx_strand_id
1 'polypeptide(L)'
;MAPEDDDLDDELEDDEDYDDDDERAAPQTEVTIEVTGLSLYTHHGVSAAEREVGQRLVLDLRLEVGECDATVTDLVEDTVDYAAVCERVALVAQQRSYKTLERLCSAIADRLLADFAAEEVWVKATKPEPPIPLPVESVSVEVWRQSSGE
;
A
#
# COMPACT_ATOMS: atom_id res chain seq x y z
N MET A 1 51.65 36.80 19.24
CA MET A 1 51.13 36.39 19.18
C MET A 1 50.46 35.98 18.84
N ALA A 2 50.37 35.85 18.84
CA ALA A 2 49.62 35.25 18.55
C ALA A 2 48.87 34.96 18.08
N PRO A 3 48.82 35.00 18.01
CA PRO A 3 47.99 34.52 17.61
C PRO A 3 47.42 34.11 16.98
N GLU A 4 47.33 33.92 17.05
CA GLU A 4 46.73 33.41 16.69
C GLU A 4 46.14 32.88 16.16
N ASP A 5 46.34 32.89 16.32
CA ASP A 5 45.71 32.17 16.10
C ASP A 5 45.09 31.80 15.71
N ASP A 6 45.10 31.78 15.88
CA ASP A 6 44.38 31.25 15.75
C ASP A 6 43.76 31.00 15.21
N ASP A 7 43.77 31.07 15.22
CA ASP A 7 43.04 30.66 14.98
C ASP A 7 42.53 30.26 14.32
N LEU A 8 42.68 30.25 14.17
CA LEU A 8 42.10 29.63 13.77
C LEU A 8 41.64 29.10 13.36
N ASP A 9 41.68 28.93 13.52
CA ASP A 9 41.10 28.13 13.39
C ASP A 9 40.49 27.75 13.20
N ASP A 10 40.53 27.68 13.30
CA ASP A 10 39.78 27.15 13.43
C ASP A 10 39.16 27.00 12.82
N GLU A 11 38.93 26.99 12.53
CA GLU A 11 38.12 26.70 12.12
C GLU A 11 37.79 26.13 11.48
N LEU A 12 37.84 25.94 11.19
CA LEU A 12 37.34 25.26 10.72
C LEU A 12 36.94 24.46 10.55
N GLU A 13 37.06 24.16 10.72
CA GLU A 13 36.71 23.39 10.81
C GLU A 13 35.95 23.00 10.67
N ASP A 14 35.65 22.76 10.71
CA ASP A 14 34.74 22.35 10.82
C ASP A 14 34.02 22.28 9.90
N ASP A 15 33.83 22.47 9.39
CA ASP A 15 33.06 22.50 8.56
C ASP A 15 33.08 21.50 7.72
N GLU A 16 33.83 20.94 7.47
CA GLU A 16 33.96 19.93 6.80
C GLU A 16 33.15 18.88 7.08
N ASP A 17 32.93 18.71 8.07
CA ASP A 17 32.08 17.77 8.48
C ASP A 17 30.79 17.86 7.87
N TYR A 18 30.43 18.94 7.36
CA TYR A 18 29.13 19.14 6.93
C TYR A 18 28.74 18.31 5.77
N ASP A 19 29.65 17.94 4.92
CA ASP A 19 29.32 17.12 3.82
C ASP A 19 28.75 15.81 4.25
N ASP A 20 29.38 15.20 5.19
CA ASP A 20 28.89 13.96 5.68
C ASP A 20 27.57 14.12 6.34
N ASP A 21 27.43 15.18 7.07
CA ASP A 21 26.17 15.39 7.72
C ASP A 21 25.09 15.61 6.72
N ASP A 22 25.38 16.31 5.66
CA ASP A 22 24.37 16.53 4.66
C ASP A 22 23.94 15.26 4.03
N GLU A 23 24.86 14.36 3.76
CA GLU A 23 24.47 13.11 3.19
C GLU A 23 23.60 12.33 4.12
N ARG A 24 23.97 12.31 5.39
CA ARG A 24 23.15 11.60 6.33
C ARG A 24 21.82 12.26 6.51
N ALA A 25 21.77 13.57 6.31
CA ALA A 25 20.54 14.29 6.51
C ALA A 25 19.66 14.28 5.29
N ALA A 26 20.09 13.68 4.20
CA ALA A 26 19.24 13.64 3.02
C ALA A 26 17.94 12.96 3.40
N PRO A 27 16.82 13.58 3.08
CA PRO A 27 15.54 12.99 3.46
C PRO A 27 15.31 11.70 2.71
N GLN A 28 14.72 10.76 3.42
CA GLN A 28 14.25 9.57 2.79
C GLN A 28 12.77 9.75 2.54
N THR A 29 12.35 9.48 1.34
CA THR A 29 10.96 9.66 0.95
C THR A 29 10.36 8.30 0.71
N GLU A 30 9.34 7.99 1.49
CA GLU A 30 8.62 6.75 1.31
C GLU A 30 7.20 7.07 0.89
N VAL A 31 6.68 6.28 -0.01
CA VAL A 31 5.40 6.54 -0.62
C VAL A 31 4.41 5.45 -0.25
N THR A 32 3.23 5.86 0.16
CA THR A 32 2.10 4.96 0.40
C THR A 32 1.00 5.35 -0.56
N ILE A 33 0.43 4.38 -1.25
CA ILE A 33 -0.69 4.61 -2.14
C ILE A 33 -1.92 3.99 -1.50
N GLU A 34 -2.99 4.77 -1.38
CA GLU A 34 -4.24 4.27 -0.81
C GLU A 34 -5.35 4.42 -1.82
N VAL A 35 -6.16 3.37 -1.93
CA VAL A 35 -7.39 3.39 -2.70
C VAL A 35 -8.51 3.17 -1.72
N THR A 36 -9.46 4.07 -1.68
CA THR A 36 -10.54 4.03 -0.72
C THR A 36 -11.86 3.90 -1.46
N GLY A 37 -12.66 2.93 -1.04
CA GLY A 37 -14.02 2.85 -1.53
C GLY A 37 -14.19 2.30 -2.93
N LEU A 38 -13.31 1.37 -3.34
CA LEU A 38 -13.51 0.70 -4.62
C LEU A 38 -14.70 -0.23 -4.48
N SER A 39 -15.78 0.12 -5.15
CA SER A 39 -17.05 -0.58 -4.98
C SER A 39 -17.28 -1.50 -6.18
N LEU A 40 -17.47 -2.78 -5.89
CA LEU A 40 -17.65 -3.79 -6.94
C LEU A 40 -18.86 -4.64 -6.58
N TYR A 41 -19.50 -5.19 -7.61
CA TYR A 41 -20.52 -6.21 -7.38
C TYR A 41 -19.86 -7.55 -7.56
N THR A 42 -19.90 -8.39 -6.53
CA THR A 42 -19.16 -9.64 -6.53
C THR A 42 -20.02 -10.75 -5.96
N HIS A 43 -19.52 -11.99 -6.08
CA HIS A 43 -20.27 -13.17 -5.70
C HIS A 43 -19.45 -13.98 -4.69
N HIS A 44 -19.35 -13.45 -3.47
CA HIS A 44 -18.58 -14.08 -2.42
C HIS A 44 -19.48 -14.33 -1.21
N GLY A 45 -19.30 -15.45 -0.55
CA GLY A 45 -20.05 -15.72 0.66
C GLY A 45 -19.99 -17.17 1.05
N VAL A 46 -20.38 -17.40 2.29
CA VAL A 46 -20.36 -18.75 2.86
C VAL A 46 -21.44 -19.61 2.22
N SER A 47 -22.63 -19.07 2.01
CA SER A 47 -23.73 -19.86 1.47
C SER A 47 -23.73 -19.84 -0.04
N ALA A 48 -24.30 -20.88 -0.62
CA ALA A 48 -24.44 -20.93 -2.07
C ALA A 48 -25.32 -19.80 -2.57
N ALA A 49 -26.33 -19.43 -1.79
CA ALA A 49 -27.23 -18.35 -2.21
C ALA A 49 -26.48 -17.04 -2.30
N GLU A 50 -25.61 -16.74 -1.34
CA GLU A 50 -24.82 -15.53 -1.42
C GLU A 50 -23.97 -15.49 -2.69
N ARG A 51 -23.36 -16.62 -3.00
CA ARG A 51 -22.48 -16.68 -4.16
C ARG A 51 -23.27 -16.59 -5.46
N GLU A 52 -24.49 -17.08 -5.45
CA GLU A 52 -25.30 -17.04 -6.66
C GLU A 52 -25.87 -15.66 -6.91
N VAL A 53 -26.42 -15.04 -5.88
CA VAL A 53 -27.07 -13.73 -6.03
C VAL A 53 -26.05 -12.61 -6.12
N GLY A 54 -25.00 -12.68 -5.31
CA GLY A 54 -23.99 -11.63 -5.30
C GLY A 54 -24.41 -10.44 -4.48
N GLN A 55 -23.49 -9.54 -4.29
CA GLN A 55 -23.75 -8.34 -3.51
C GLN A 55 -22.64 -7.33 -3.73
N ARG A 56 -22.86 -6.12 -3.28
CA ARG A 56 -21.87 -5.08 -3.36
C ARG A 56 -20.78 -5.34 -2.34
N LEU A 57 -19.57 -5.09 -2.74
CA LEU A 57 -18.41 -5.22 -1.89
C LEU A 57 -17.58 -3.96 -2.02
N VAL A 58 -17.07 -3.44 -0.92
CA VAL A 58 -16.24 -2.25 -0.94
C VAL A 58 -14.84 -2.67 -0.52
N LEU A 59 -13.85 -2.28 -1.33
CA LEU A 59 -12.47 -2.63 -1.07
C LEU A 59 -11.66 -1.37 -0.81
N ASP A 60 -10.85 -1.44 0.22
CA ASP A 60 -9.88 -0.40 0.53
C ASP A 60 -8.51 -1.04 0.50
N LEU A 61 -7.55 -0.32 -0.06
CA LEU A 61 -6.23 -0.86 -0.29
C LEU A 61 -5.18 0.14 0.14
N ARG A 62 -4.05 -0.38 0.63
CA ARG A 62 -2.89 0.44 0.91
C ARG A 62 -1.66 -0.32 0.45
N LEU A 63 -0.85 0.33 -0.37
CA LEU A 63 0.40 -0.26 -0.84
C LEU A 63 1.54 0.61 -0.30
N GLU A 64 2.44 -0.03 0.46
CA GLU A 64 3.63 0.65 0.91
C GLU A 64 4.67 0.46 -0.17
N VAL A 65 4.89 1.50 -0.95
CA VAL A 65 5.79 1.41 -2.08
C VAL A 65 7.24 1.56 -1.64
N GLY A 66 7.47 2.26 -0.53
CA GLY A 66 8.82 2.52 -0.07
C GLY A 66 9.41 3.67 -0.84
N GLU A 67 10.71 3.61 -1.08
CA GLU A 67 11.34 4.62 -1.88
C GLU A 67 10.84 4.53 -3.31
N CYS A 68 10.51 5.65 -3.88
CA CYS A 68 9.83 5.68 -5.15
C CYS A 68 10.46 6.77 -6.01
N ASP A 69 11.06 6.39 -7.12
CA ASP A 69 11.80 7.32 -7.95
C ASP A 69 10.91 8.40 -8.54
N ALA A 70 9.62 8.13 -8.65
CA ALA A 70 8.70 9.11 -9.23
C ALA A 70 8.65 10.39 -8.40
N THR A 71 9.04 10.34 -7.12
CA THR A 71 9.10 11.57 -6.33
C THR A 71 10.15 12.53 -6.86
N VAL A 72 11.05 12.05 -7.70
CA VAL A 72 12.07 12.88 -8.32
C VAL A 72 11.83 13.01 -9.82
N THR A 73 11.48 11.92 -10.49
CA THR A 73 11.41 11.87 -11.94
C THR A 73 10.08 12.31 -12.49
N ASP A 74 9.02 12.18 -11.70
CA ASP A 74 7.65 12.48 -12.15
C ASP A 74 7.25 11.60 -13.34
N LEU A 75 7.79 10.37 -13.40
CA LEU A 75 7.44 9.43 -14.45
C LEU A 75 6.58 8.32 -13.87
N VAL A 76 5.50 7.97 -14.57
CA VAL A 76 4.59 6.96 -14.08
C VAL A 76 5.25 5.58 -14.05
N GLU A 77 6.21 5.35 -14.92
CA GLU A 77 6.88 4.05 -14.92
C GLU A 77 7.81 3.89 -13.72
N ASP A 78 8.04 4.96 -12.96
CA ASP A 78 8.87 4.88 -11.76
C ASP A 78 8.05 4.74 -10.50
N THR A 79 6.77 4.48 -10.61
CA THR A 79 5.90 4.29 -9.45
C THR A 79 4.92 3.16 -9.75
N VAL A 80 3.98 2.97 -8.84
CA VAL A 80 2.90 2.02 -9.02
C VAL A 80 1.71 2.78 -9.61
N ASP A 81 1.20 2.27 -10.73
CA ASP A 81 0.05 2.88 -11.40
C ASP A 81 -1.22 2.42 -10.68
N TYR A 82 -1.84 3.33 -9.93
CA TYR A 82 -2.97 2.94 -9.10
C TYR A 82 -4.21 2.58 -9.94
N ALA A 83 -4.31 3.07 -11.17
CA ALA A 83 -5.41 2.63 -12.02
C ALA A 83 -5.25 1.16 -12.36
N ALA A 84 -4.01 0.73 -12.63
CA ALA A 84 -3.73 -0.67 -12.90
C ALA A 84 -3.99 -1.52 -11.66
N VAL A 85 -3.70 -0.97 -10.46
CA VAL A 85 -3.98 -1.68 -9.22
C VAL A 85 -5.47 -1.94 -9.10
N CYS A 86 -6.30 -0.92 -9.35
CA CYS A 86 -7.75 -1.09 -9.24
C CYS A 86 -8.26 -2.10 -10.25
N GLU A 87 -7.72 -2.08 -11.47
CA GLU A 87 -8.14 -3.05 -12.48
C GLU A 87 -7.78 -4.47 -12.06
N ARG A 88 -6.59 -4.63 -11.47
CA ARG A 88 -6.16 -5.96 -11.06
C ARG A 88 -6.99 -6.47 -9.91
N VAL A 89 -7.33 -5.59 -8.96
CA VAL A 89 -8.17 -5.97 -7.84
C VAL A 89 -9.55 -6.39 -8.34
N ALA A 90 -10.12 -5.61 -9.26
CA ALA A 90 -11.42 -5.95 -9.81
C ALA A 90 -11.38 -7.30 -10.51
N LEU A 91 -10.31 -7.57 -11.24
CA LEU A 91 -10.18 -8.84 -11.93
C LEU A 91 -10.17 -10.00 -10.93
N VAL A 92 -9.35 -9.90 -9.87
CA VAL A 92 -9.29 -10.97 -8.88
C VAL A 92 -10.64 -11.17 -8.21
N ALA A 93 -11.29 -10.07 -7.83
CA ALA A 93 -12.53 -10.17 -7.07
C ALA A 93 -13.68 -10.69 -7.92
N GLN A 94 -13.64 -10.50 -9.23
CA GLN A 94 -14.74 -10.90 -10.10
C GLN A 94 -14.47 -12.16 -10.90
N GLN A 95 -13.24 -12.68 -10.80
CA GLN A 95 -12.84 -13.83 -11.57
C GLN A 95 -13.47 -15.11 -11.07
N ARG A 96 -13.69 -15.21 -9.77
CA ARG A 96 -14.29 -16.39 -9.18
C ARG A 96 -14.95 -16.02 -7.86
N SER A 97 -15.75 -16.94 -7.32
CA SER A 97 -16.39 -16.75 -6.03
C SER A 97 -15.52 -17.33 -4.93
N TYR A 98 -15.32 -16.55 -3.89
CA TYR A 98 -14.63 -17.01 -2.70
C TYR A 98 -15.65 -17.20 -1.59
N LYS A 99 -15.43 -18.20 -0.76
CA LYS A 99 -16.36 -18.47 0.34
C LYS A 99 -16.11 -17.56 1.53
N THR A 100 -14.89 -17.07 1.68
CA THR A 100 -14.57 -16.22 2.80
C THR A 100 -13.89 -14.95 2.29
N LEU A 101 -14.11 -13.84 3.01
CA LEU A 101 -13.43 -12.60 2.69
C LEU A 101 -11.94 -12.70 2.98
N GLU A 102 -11.57 -13.53 3.96
CA GLU A 102 -10.16 -13.74 4.26
C GLU A 102 -9.41 -14.28 3.05
N ARG A 103 -10.00 -15.26 2.37
CA ARG A 103 -9.33 -15.84 1.21
C ARG A 103 -9.30 -14.85 0.05
N LEU A 104 -10.38 -14.10 -0.12
CA LEU A 104 -10.42 -13.07 -1.16
C LEU A 104 -9.34 -12.03 -0.91
N CYS A 105 -9.26 -11.50 0.30
CA CYS A 105 -8.26 -10.48 0.61
C CYS A 105 -6.85 -11.02 0.44
N SER A 106 -6.63 -12.27 0.84
CA SER A 106 -5.33 -12.88 0.69
C SER A 106 -4.96 -13.03 -0.78
N ALA A 107 -5.92 -13.43 -1.61
CA ALA A 107 -5.67 -13.57 -3.04
C ALA A 107 -5.36 -12.23 -3.68
N ILE A 108 -6.06 -11.17 -3.27
CA ILE A 108 -5.80 -9.84 -3.77
C ILE A 108 -4.39 -9.39 -3.36
N ALA A 109 -4.06 -9.59 -2.07
CA ALA A 109 -2.75 -9.16 -1.58
C ALA A 109 -1.62 -9.88 -2.32
N ASP A 110 -1.77 -11.18 -2.52
CA ASP A 110 -0.76 -11.94 -3.24
C ASP A 110 -0.58 -11.42 -4.66
N ARG A 111 -1.69 -11.13 -5.32
CA ARG A 111 -1.62 -10.68 -6.71
C ARG A 111 -0.96 -9.30 -6.79
N LEU A 112 -1.30 -8.42 -5.85
CA LEU A 112 -0.70 -7.09 -5.87
C LEU A 112 0.79 -7.14 -5.61
N LEU A 113 1.23 -8.01 -4.68
CA LEU A 113 2.65 -8.15 -4.43
C LEU A 113 3.38 -8.78 -5.60
N ALA A 114 2.71 -9.66 -6.35
CA ALA A 114 3.34 -10.29 -7.50
C ALA A 114 3.47 -9.35 -8.67
N ASP A 115 2.50 -8.45 -8.85
CA ASP A 115 2.42 -7.64 -10.06
C ASP A 115 2.93 -6.23 -9.89
N PHE A 116 3.08 -5.75 -8.67
CA PHE A 116 3.48 -4.36 -8.44
C PHE A 116 4.63 -4.32 -7.44
N ALA A 117 5.43 -3.27 -7.54
CA ALA A 117 6.59 -3.10 -6.66
C ALA A 117 6.14 -2.47 -5.36
N ALA A 118 5.70 -3.28 -4.41
CA ALA A 118 5.29 -2.81 -3.11
C ALA A 118 5.95 -3.69 -2.06
N GLU A 119 6.26 -3.09 -0.92
CA GLU A 119 6.89 -3.80 0.18
C GLU A 119 5.85 -4.43 1.07
N GLU A 120 4.69 -3.83 1.16
CA GLU A 120 3.62 -4.33 2.01
C GLU A 120 2.29 -3.89 1.41
N VAL A 121 1.30 -4.75 1.53
CA VAL A 121 -0.03 -4.48 1.01
C VAL A 121 -1.03 -4.75 2.13
N TRP A 122 -1.96 -3.84 2.29
CA TRP A 122 -3.09 -3.99 3.20
C TRP A 122 -4.35 -3.98 2.35
N VAL A 123 -5.24 -4.93 2.60
CA VAL A 123 -6.49 -5.09 1.86
C VAL A 123 -7.61 -5.22 2.87
N LYS A 124 -8.65 -4.42 2.71
CA LYS A 124 -9.84 -4.50 3.55
C LYS A 124 -11.05 -4.69 2.66
N ALA A 125 -11.80 -5.74 2.91
CA ALA A 125 -13.04 -6.01 2.19
C ALA A 125 -14.21 -5.83 3.13
N THR A 126 -15.19 -5.04 2.71
CA THR A 126 -16.36 -4.72 3.53
C THR A 126 -17.62 -5.10 2.79
N LYS A 127 -18.49 -5.83 3.48
CA LYS A 127 -19.86 -6.03 3.03
C LYS A 127 -20.71 -4.96 3.67
N PRO A 128 -21.13 -3.94 2.92
CA PRO A 128 -21.91 -2.85 3.52
C PRO A 128 -23.32 -3.28 3.90
N GLU A 129 -23.78 -4.37 3.29
CA GLU A 129 -25.11 -4.88 3.61
C GLU A 129 -24.99 -6.37 3.87
N PRO A 130 -24.43 -6.75 5.03
CA PRO A 130 -24.19 -8.16 5.31
C PRO A 130 -25.50 -8.92 5.46
N PRO A 131 -25.56 -10.14 4.94
CA PRO A 131 -26.79 -10.91 4.98
C PRO A 131 -26.95 -11.56 6.35
N ILE A 132 -27.12 -10.76 7.37
CA ILE A 132 -27.25 -11.19 8.75
C ILE A 132 -28.60 -10.68 9.27
N PRO A 133 -29.42 -11.53 9.87
CA PRO A 133 -30.73 -11.09 10.34
C PRO A 133 -30.64 -10.39 11.71
N LEU A 134 -29.71 -9.47 11.82
CA LEU A 134 -29.47 -8.70 13.03
C LEU A 134 -29.07 -7.31 12.59
N PRO A 135 -29.21 -6.32 13.49
CA PRO A 135 -28.88 -4.94 13.11
C PRO A 135 -27.37 -4.70 13.12
N VAL A 136 -26.70 -5.14 12.06
CA VAL A 136 -25.28 -4.96 11.86
C VAL A 136 -25.10 -4.05 10.65
N GLU A 137 -24.33 -2.97 10.82
CA GLU A 137 -24.16 -2.03 9.72
C GLU A 137 -23.27 -2.59 8.62
N SER A 138 -22.18 -3.21 9.00
CA SER A 138 -21.28 -3.76 8.00
C SER A 138 -20.39 -4.80 8.63
N VAL A 139 -19.77 -5.61 7.79
CA VAL A 139 -18.79 -6.60 8.23
C VAL A 139 -17.56 -6.40 7.35
N SER A 140 -16.38 -6.40 7.94
CA SER A 140 -15.16 -6.24 7.16
C SER A 140 -14.10 -7.20 7.66
N VAL A 141 -13.17 -7.50 6.75
CA VAL A 141 -12.00 -8.33 7.01
C VAL A 141 -10.80 -7.59 6.44
N GLU A 142 -9.70 -7.60 7.18
CA GLU A 142 -8.47 -6.94 6.75
C GLU A 142 -7.33 -7.93 6.74
N VAL A 143 -6.46 -7.79 5.75
CA VAL A 143 -5.28 -8.64 5.62
C VAL A 143 -4.08 -7.74 5.36
N TRP A 144 -2.99 -7.99 6.08
CA TRP A 144 -1.70 -7.37 5.82
C TRP A 144 -0.78 -8.43 5.26
N ARG A 145 -0.05 -8.10 4.20
CA ARG A 145 0.86 -9.05 3.60
C ARG A 145 2.13 -8.33 3.22
N GLN A 146 3.26 -8.87 3.64
CA GLN A 146 4.55 -8.28 3.31
C GLN A 146 5.19 -9.06 2.17
N SER A 147 5.98 -8.34 1.39
CA SER A 147 6.78 -8.96 0.36
C SER A 147 7.75 -9.94 0.99
N SER A 148 8.09 -11.00 0.26
CA SER A 148 8.99 -12.01 0.81
C SER A 148 10.41 -11.50 0.92
N GLY A 149 10.72 -10.39 0.31
CA GLY A 149 12.07 -9.85 0.41
C GLY A 149 12.99 -10.37 -0.65
N GLU A 150 12.48 -11.15 -1.58
CA GLU A 150 13.32 -11.61 -2.63
C GLU A 150 12.88 -11.08 -3.94
#